data_f41dd0003f3edc0157f3c8817394789d
#
_entry.id   f41dd0003f3edc0157f3c8817394789d
#
_cell.length_a   1.000
_cell.length_b   1.000
_cell.length_c   1.000
_cell.angle_alpha   90.00
_cell.angle_beta   90.00
_cell.angle_gamma   90.00
#
_symmetry.space_group_name_H-M   'P 1'
#
loop_
_entity.id
_entity.type
_entity.pdbx_description
1 polymer ?
#
loop_
_entity_poly.entity_id
_entity_poly.type
_entity_poly.pdbx_seq_one_letter_code
_entity_poly.pdbx_strand_id
1 'polypeptide(L)'
;YRTMTADKSVCHECDITKLPEGAIIIKRMRRYSYEQVSSIIEHDYEVIRNKTVEGIIRDGYFPLDGEPEIMDVVPGTHASSTFMAYLAFNKYVLDTPLYREISRILDEDMRLSRMTLTNWLEKGSFHINKLIGFLKECCLEKDSVINCDETWCKVKVKSAYRKRYIWCLVNKAEKIVIYCYEDGSRGHDVLRHILGDHGIKALQS
;
A
#
# COMPACT_ATOMS: atom_id res chain seq x y z
N TYR A 1 -21.06 -1.43 7.22
CA TYR A 1 -19.76 -0.74 7.36
C TYR A 1 -20.03 0.60 8.02
N ARG A 2 -19.42 0.85 9.19
CA ARG A 2 -19.45 2.16 9.82
C ARG A 2 -18.37 3.03 9.16
N THR A 3 -18.69 4.27 8.90
CA THR A 3 -17.83 5.25 8.25
C THR A 3 -16.73 5.73 9.19
N MET A 4 -15.58 6.06 8.61
CA MET A 4 -14.48 6.72 9.32
C MET A 4 -14.92 8.12 9.75
N THR A 5 -14.61 8.53 10.98
CA THR A 5 -14.72 9.93 11.37
C THR A 5 -13.62 10.68 10.61
N ALA A 6 -14.02 11.58 9.76
CA ALA A 6 -13.13 12.43 8.98
C ALA A 6 -13.10 13.82 9.58
N ASP A 7 -11.93 14.46 9.60
CA ASP A 7 -11.78 15.85 10.06
C ASP A 7 -12.50 16.81 9.10
N LYS A 8 -12.63 16.41 7.84
CA LYS A 8 -13.33 17.15 6.81
C LYS A 8 -14.05 16.20 5.87
N SER A 9 -15.26 16.54 5.46
CA SER A 9 -16.00 15.81 4.43
C SER A 9 -16.17 16.69 3.20
N VAL A 10 -15.85 16.13 2.03
CA VAL A 10 -16.00 16.77 0.73
C VAL A 10 -16.97 15.93 -0.10
N CYS A 11 -18.05 16.56 -0.57
CA CYS A 11 -18.99 15.91 -1.48
C CYS A 11 -18.60 16.22 -2.93
N HIS A 12 -18.50 15.19 -3.73
CA HIS A 12 -18.26 15.30 -5.17
C HIS A 12 -19.51 14.88 -5.92
N GLU A 13 -20.04 15.80 -6.70
CA GLU A 13 -21.23 15.59 -7.54
C GLU A 13 -20.80 15.21 -8.95
N CYS A 14 -21.62 14.41 -9.63
CA CYS A 14 -21.39 14.10 -11.04
C CYS A 14 -21.90 15.21 -11.95
N ASP A 15 -21.16 15.48 -13.01
CA ASP A 15 -21.62 16.35 -14.09
C ASP A 15 -22.59 15.59 -15.01
N ILE A 16 -23.89 15.68 -14.69
CA ILE A 16 -24.94 15.01 -15.46
C ILE A 16 -25.08 15.58 -16.87
N THR A 17 -24.60 16.80 -17.12
CA THR A 17 -24.73 17.44 -18.43
C THR A 17 -23.88 16.80 -19.51
N LYS A 18 -22.81 16.08 -19.09
CA LYS A 18 -21.90 15.33 -19.99
C LYS A 18 -22.35 13.90 -20.27
N LEU A 19 -23.47 13.47 -19.70
CA LEU A 19 -23.95 12.10 -19.78
C LEU A 19 -25.14 11.98 -20.74
N PRO A 20 -25.34 10.81 -21.37
CA PRO A 20 -26.49 10.52 -22.19
C PRO A 20 -27.80 10.67 -21.41
N GLU A 21 -28.87 11.01 -22.13
CA GLU A 21 -30.22 11.05 -21.56
C GLU A 21 -30.59 9.70 -20.92
N GLY A 22 -31.12 9.75 -19.69
CA GLY A 22 -31.48 8.56 -18.92
C GLY A 22 -30.39 8.03 -17.95
N ALA A 23 -29.28 8.74 -17.82
CA ALA A 23 -28.31 8.45 -16.75
C ALA A 23 -28.93 8.74 -15.37
N ILE A 24 -28.77 7.84 -14.42
CA ILE A 24 -29.32 7.97 -13.06
C ILE A 24 -28.24 7.71 -11.99
N ILE A 25 -28.30 8.46 -10.91
CA ILE A 25 -27.45 8.22 -9.73
C ILE A 25 -27.95 6.96 -9.04
N ILE A 26 -27.11 5.96 -8.90
CA ILE A 26 -27.46 4.67 -8.29
C ILE A 26 -26.95 4.51 -6.87
N LYS A 27 -25.87 5.16 -6.51
CA LYS A 27 -25.29 5.11 -5.16
C LYS A 27 -24.27 6.23 -4.96
N ARG A 28 -23.93 6.47 -3.68
CA ARG A 28 -22.73 7.23 -3.29
C ARG A 28 -21.63 6.29 -2.85
N MET A 29 -20.41 6.63 -3.18
CA MET A 29 -19.21 5.83 -2.85
C MET A 29 -18.24 6.70 -2.06
N ARG A 30 -17.77 6.21 -0.91
CA ARG A 30 -16.86 6.94 -0.05
C ARG A 30 -15.43 6.48 -0.25
N ARG A 31 -14.52 7.44 -0.24
CA ARG A 31 -13.07 7.23 -0.20
C ARG A 31 -12.46 8.16 0.82
N TYR A 32 -11.31 7.76 1.38
CA TYR A 32 -10.59 8.55 2.36
C TYR A 32 -9.21 8.86 1.85
N SER A 33 -8.83 10.13 1.92
CA SER A 33 -7.46 10.61 1.68
C SER A 33 -6.84 11.09 2.99
N TYR A 34 -5.52 11.12 3.03
CA TYR A 34 -4.75 11.72 4.12
C TYR A 34 -3.95 12.88 3.57
N GLU A 35 -4.13 14.05 4.12
CA GLU A 35 -3.41 15.26 3.70
C GLU A 35 -2.34 15.67 4.73
N GLN A 36 -1.35 16.44 4.29
CA GLN A 36 -0.20 16.86 5.09
C GLN A 36 -0.55 17.69 6.34
N VAL A 37 -1.75 18.23 6.43
CA VAL A 37 -2.27 18.94 7.62
C VAL A 37 -2.72 17.99 8.73
N SER A 38 -2.34 16.72 8.68
CA SER A 38 -2.71 15.69 9.67
C SER A 38 -4.21 15.44 9.78
N SER A 39 -4.96 15.60 8.68
CA SER A 39 -6.39 15.36 8.62
C SER A 39 -6.75 14.17 7.73
N ILE A 40 -7.81 13.45 8.13
CA ILE A 40 -8.43 12.43 7.30
C ILE A 40 -9.64 13.06 6.63
N ILE A 41 -9.68 13.01 5.30
CA ILE A 41 -10.76 13.57 4.50
C ILE A 41 -11.62 12.43 3.98
N GLU A 42 -12.91 12.49 4.25
CA GLU A 42 -13.89 11.61 3.63
C GLU A 42 -14.34 12.21 2.29
N HIS A 43 -14.15 11.46 1.22
CA HIS A 43 -14.64 11.80 -0.11
C HIS A 43 -15.86 10.94 -0.44
N ASP A 44 -17.01 11.54 -0.58
CA ASP A 44 -18.28 10.86 -0.90
C ASP A 44 -18.64 11.13 -2.37
N TYR A 45 -18.54 10.10 -3.21
CA TYR A 45 -18.76 10.19 -4.65
C TYR A 45 -20.13 9.68 -5.06
N GLU A 46 -20.81 10.42 -5.89
CA GLU A 46 -21.98 9.94 -6.60
C GLU A 46 -21.54 8.94 -7.68
N VAL A 47 -22.19 7.79 -7.73
CA VAL A 47 -21.98 6.80 -8.78
C VAL A 47 -23.19 6.72 -9.67
N ILE A 48 -22.98 7.04 -10.93
CA ILE A 48 -24.02 7.03 -11.96
C ILE A 48 -23.95 5.71 -12.73
N ARG A 49 -25.12 5.16 -13.02
CA ARG A 49 -25.27 4.08 -14.00
C ARG A 49 -25.51 4.67 -15.39
N ASN A 50 -24.56 4.48 -16.27
CA ASN A 50 -24.62 4.97 -17.64
C ASN A 50 -24.75 3.80 -18.63
N LYS A 51 -25.70 3.94 -19.58
CA LYS A 51 -25.84 3.02 -20.68
C LYS A 51 -25.05 3.57 -21.88
N THR A 52 -24.01 2.89 -22.28
CA THR A 52 -23.21 3.29 -23.45
C THR A 52 -24.01 3.11 -24.75
N VAL A 53 -23.54 3.74 -25.86
CA VAL A 53 -24.12 3.60 -27.20
C VAL A 53 -24.21 2.14 -27.63
N GLU A 54 -23.31 1.27 -27.18
CA GLU A 54 -23.29 -0.16 -27.43
C GLU A 54 -24.24 -0.96 -26.51
N GLY A 55 -25.00 -0.29 -25.66
CA GLY A 55 -25.90 -0.93 -24.70
C GLY A 55 -25.22 -1.49 -23.44
N ILE A 56 -23.92 -1.32 -23.29
CA ILE A 56 -23.17 -1.74 -22.10
C ILE A 56 -23.49 -0.79 -20.94
N ILE A 57 -23.86 -1.34 -19.78
CA ILE A 57 -24.08 -0.57 -18.56
C ILE A 57 -22.73 -0.43 -17.86
N ARG A 58 -22.33 0.80 -17.57
CA ARG A 58 -21.15 1.12 -16.77
C ARG A 58 -21.54 1.97 -15.58
N ASP A 59 -21.07 1.58 -14.41
CA ASP A 59 -21.19 2.36 -13.19
C ASP A 59 -19.90 3.15 -13.01
N GLY A 60 -19.96 4.43 -12.71
CA GLY A 60 -18.77 5.26 -12.53
C GLY A 60 -19.06 6.62 -11.92
N TYR A 61 -18.01 7.28 -11.48
CA TYR A 61 -18.00 8.67 -11.13
C TYR A 61 -17.56 9.49 -12.34
N PHE A 62 -18.28 10.57 -12.61
CA PHE A 62 -17.99 11.48 -13.71
C PHE A 62 -17.77 12.88 -13.12
N PRO A 63 -16.51 13.30 -12.90
CA PRO A 63 -16.20 14.55 -12.22
C PRO A 63 -16.67 15.79 -12.98
N LEU A 64 -16.95 16.84 -12.24
CA LEU A 64 -17.03 18.20 -12.77
C LEU A 64 -15.66 18.61 -13.34
N ASP A 65 -15.61 19.58 -14.22
CA ASP A 65 -14.37 20.01 -14.86
C ASP A 65 -13.31 20.41 -13.83
N GLY A 66 -12.16 19.75 -13.87
CA GLY A 66 -11.00 20.04 -13.02
C GLY A 66 -11.00 19.36 -11.65
N GLU A 67 -12.04 18.60 -11.27
CA GLU A 67 -12.02 17.84 -10.02
C GLU A 67 -11.32 16.48 -10.19
N PRO A 68 -10.24 16.21 -9.46
CA PRO A 68 -9.57 14.91 -9.51
C PRO A 68 -10.38 13.85 -8.74
N GLU A 69 -10.53 12.68 -9.32
CA GLU A 69 -11.05 11.52 -8.59
C GLU A 69 -9.98 10.98 -7.63
N ILE A 70 -10.33 10.83 -6.35
CA ILE A 70 -9.51 10.12 -5.38
C ILE A 70 -9.76 8.62 -5.52
N MET A 71 -8.80 7.92 -6.10
CA MET A 71 -8.93 6.49 -6.39
C MET A 71 -8.40 5.61 -5.25
N ASP A 72 -9.03 4.47 -5.03
CA ASP A 72 -8.48 3.40 -4.20
C ASP A 72 -7.17 2.90 -4.81
N VAL A 73 -6.12 2.76 -4.01
CA VAL A 73 -4.85 2.12 -4.46
C VAL A 73 -5.09 0.66 -4.84
N VAL A 74 -5.95 0.00 -4.08
CA VAL A 74 -6.40 -1.37 -4.35
C VAL A 74 -7.92 -1.37 -4.33
N PRO A 75 -8.58 -1.89 -5.35
CA PRO A 75 -10.03 -1.91 -5.43
C PRO A 75 -10.68 -2.49 -4.16
N GLY A 76 -11.64 -1.75 -3.60
CA GLY A 76 -12.37 -2.12 -2.40
C GLY A 76 -11.65 -1.91 -1.07
N THR A 77 -10.52 -1.20 -1.05
CA THR A 77 -9.84 -0.83 0.20
C THR A 77 -10.36 0.46 0.81
N HIS A 78 -11.06 1.29 0.06
CA HIS A 78 -11.50 2.63 0.47
C HIS A 78 -10.37 3.56 0.93
N ALA A 79 -9.14 3.25 0.54
CA ALA A 79 -7.94 3.99 0.91
C ALA A 79 -7.26 4.56 -0.33
N SER A 80 -7.09 5.88 -0.36
CA SER A 80 -6.30 6.55 -1.40
C SER A 80 -4.81 6.23 -1.27
N SER A 81 -4.02 6.61 -2.28
CA SER A 81 -2.57 6.48 -2.25
C SER A 81 -1.93 7.22 -1.08
N THR A 82 -2.44 8.41 -0.75
CA THR A 82 -1.94 9.21 0.37
C THR A 82 -2.23 8.56 1.71
N PHE A 83 -3.43 7.98 1.88
CA PHE A 83 -3.78 7.26 3.11
C PHE A 83 -2.96 5.98 3.28
N MET A 84 -2.74 5.23 2.19
CA MET A 84 -1.89 4.04 2.21
C MET A 84 -0.43 4.38 2.53
N ALA A 85 0.11 5.45 1.94
CA ALA A 85 1.46 5.93 2.22
C ALA A 85 1.61 6.34 3.69
N TYR A 86 0.62 7.05 4.24
CA TYR A 86 0.56 7.41 5.64
C TYR A 86 0.59 6.18 6.56
N LEU A 87 -0.24 5.17 6.31
CA LEU A 87 -0.24 3.92 7.09
C LEU A 87 1.10 3.19 7.01
N ALA A 88 1.67 3.09 5.81
CA ALA A 88 2.96 2.45 5.59
C ALA A 88 4.10 3.18 6.31
N PHE A 89 4.13 4.51 6.22
CA PHE A 89 5.12 5.34 6.90
C PHE A 89 5.05 5.16 8.42
N ASN A 90 3.87 5.29 9.01
CA ASN A 90 3.71 5.09 10.46
C ASN A 90 4.12 3.68 10.89
N LYS A 91 3.71 2.67 10.12
CA LYS A 91 3.98 1.27 10.46
C LYS A 91 5.45 0.90 10.33
N TYR A 92 6.14 1.32 9.27
CA TYR A 92 7.47 0.81 8.90
C TYR A 92 8.61 1.81 9.14
N VAL A 93 8.33 3.11 9.20
CA VAL A 93 9.34 4.14 9.48
C VAL A 93 9.27 4.62 10.92
N LEU A 94 8.06 4.84 11.44
CA LEU A 94 7.85 5.30 12.82
C LEU A 94 7.60 4.15 13.83
N ASP A 95 7.66 2.89 13.38
CA ASP A 95 7.43 1.69 14.20
C ASP A 95 6.11 1.72 15.01
N THR A 96 5.12 2.46 14.51
CA THR A 96 3.83 2.58 15.18
C THR A 96 3.00 1.31 14.99
N PRO A 97 2.61 0.60 16.05
CA PRO A 97 1.78 -0.57 15.93
C PRO A 97 0.40 -0.23 15.36
N LEU A 98 -0.12 -1.02 14.42
CA LEU A 98 -1.42 -0.76 13.77
C LEU A 98 -2.59 -0.57 14.74
N TYR A 99 -2.55 -1.20 15.92
CA TYR A 99 -3.61 -1.00 16.92
C TYR A 99 -3.61 0.43 17.50
N ARG A 100 -2.44 1.09 17.60
CA ARG A 100 -2.34 2.49 18.01
C ARG A 100 -2.82 3.42 16.89
N GLU A 101 -2.49 3.10 15.64
CA GLU A 101 -3.03 3.84 14.49
C GLU A 101 -4.56 3.77 14.47
N ILE A 102 -5.11 2.58 14.68
CA ILE A 102 -6.57 2.42 14.82
C ILE A 102 -7.11 3.34 15.90
N SER A 103 -6.56 3.30 17.10
CA SER A 103 -7.03 4.13 18.20
C SER A 103 -6.89 5.65 17.94
N ARG A 104 -5.95 6.04 17.08
CA ARG A 104 -5.74 7.45 16.71
C ARG A 104 -6.66 7.92 15.58
N ILE A 105 -6.92 7.03 14.61
CA ILE A 105 -7.77 7.32 13.46
C ILE A 105 -9.26 7.19 13.82
N LEU A 106 -9.57 6.32 14.79
CA LEU A 106 -10.94 6.00 15.14
C LEU A 106 -11.41 6.76 16.36
N ASP A 107 -12.44 7.54 16.16
CA ASP A 107 -13.39 7.87 17.22
C ASP A 107 -14.22 6.62 17.56
N GLU A 108 -14.86 6.59 18.72
CA GLU A 108 -15.48 5.40 19.35
C GLU A 108 -16.47 4.63 18.46
N ASP A 109 -16.95 5.26 17.39
CA ASP A 109 -17.96 4.71 16.47
C ASP A 109 -17.41 3.92 15.28
N MET A 110 -16.09 3.86 15.09
CA MET A 110 -15.50 3.21 13.91
C MET A 110 -14.76 1.92 14.22
N ARG A 111 -15.06 0.87 13.46
CA ARG A 111 -14.40 -0.43 13.60
C ARG A 111 -13.59 -0.78 12.35
N LEU A 112 -12.41 -0.15 12.20
CA LEU A 112 -11.38 -0.77 11.38
C LEU A 112 -10.67 -1.83 12.22
N SER A 113 -10.66 -3.04 11.74
CA SER A 113 -9.90 -4.09 12.42
C SER A 113 -8.42 -3.98 12.06
N ARG A 114 -7.55 -4.40 12.99
CA ARG A 114 -6.12 -4.54 12.70
C ARG A 114 -5.86 -5.42 11.46
N MET A 115 -6.67 -6.46 11.27
CA MET A 115 -6.59 -7.34 10.11
C MET A 115 -6.90 -6.58 8.82
N THR A 116 -7.87 -5.67 8.83
CA THR A 116 -8.21 -4.84 7.66
C THR A 116 -7.03 -4.00 7.22
N LEU A 117 -6.38 -3.28 8.15
CA LEU A 117 -5.20 -2.46 7.83
C LEU A 117 -4.01 -3.32 7.38
N THR A 118 -3.79 -4.48 8.00
CA THR A 118 -2.76 -5.42 7.56
C THR A 118 -3.00 -5.88 6.13
N ASN A 119 -4.22 -6.28 5.80
CA ASN A 119 -4.59 -6.70 4.45
C ASN A 119 -4.47 -5.56 3.42
N TRP A 120 -4.76 -4.34 3.80
CA TRP A 120 -4.57 -3.18 2.93
C TRP A 120 -3.08 -2.95 2.62
N LEU A 121 -2.23 -2.96 3.63
CA LEU A 121 -0.78 -2.82 3.46
C LEU A 121 -0.20 -3.98 2.64
N GLU A 122 -0.63 -5.21 2.88
CA GLU A 122 -0.22 -6.38 2.10
C GLU A 122 -0.59 -6.23 0.63
N LYS A 123 -1.84 -5.90 0.33
CA LYS A 123 -2.29 -5.67 -1.05
C LYS A 123 -1.59 -4.47 -1.70
N GLY A 124 -1.40 -3.39 -0.95
CA GLY A 124 -0.69 -2.18 -1.42
C GLY A 124 0.77 -2.47 -1.75
N SER A 125 1.42 -3.40 -1.04
CA SER A 125 2.82 -3.77 -1.28
C SER A 125 3.05 -4.33 -2.69
N PHE A 126 2.06 -4.92 -3.31
CA PHE A 126 2.14 -5.42 -4.69
C PHE A 126 2.55 -4.33 -5.69
N HIS A 127 2.08 -3.09 -5.50
CA HIS A 127 2.43 -1.97 -6.37
C HIS A 127 3.87 -1.51 -6.19
N ILE A 128 4.48 -1.81 -5.02
CA ILE A 128 5.84 -1.42 -4.68
C ILE A 128 6.87 -2.48 -5.15
N ASN A 129 6.45 -3.71 -5.41
CA ASN A 129 7.35 -4.82 -5.75
C ASN A 129 8.24 -4.55 -6.97
N LYS A 130 7.72 -3.84 -7.98
CA LYS A 130 8.53 -3.47 -9.16
C LYS A 130 9.64 -2.49 -8.79
N LEU A 131 9.35 -1.52 -7.91
CA LEU A 131 10.34 -0.57 -7.41
C LEU A 131 11.39 -1.28 -6.54
N ILE A 132 10.96 -2.21 -5.68
CA ILE A 132 11.88 -3.01 -4.87
C ILE A 132 12.82 -3.84 -5.77
N GLY A 133 12.29 -4.45 -6.83
CA GLY A 133 13.10 -5.15 -7.83
C GLY A 133 14.17 -4.26 -8.44
N PHE A 134 13.78 -3.08 -8.93
CA PHE A 134 14.72 -2.10 -9.47
C PHE A 134 15.77 -1.66 -8.45
N LEU A 135 15.37 -1.34 -7.21
CA LEU A 135 16.32 -0.97 -6.15
C LEU A 135 17.27 -2.11 -5.80
N LYS A 136 16.80 -3.36 -5.87
CA LYS A 136 17.67 -4.54 -5.67
C LYS A 136 18.72 -4.66 -6.78
N GLU A 137 18.34 -4.45 -8.03
CA GLU A 137 19.29 -4.42 -9.15
C GLU A 137 20.35 -3.32 -8.96
N CYS A 138 19.94 -2.11 -8.59
CA CYS A 138 20.87 -1.02 -8.27
C CYS A 138 21.76 -1.34 -7.07
N CYS A 139 21.21 -1.98 -6.03
CA CYS A 139 21.99 -2.38 -4.86
C CYS A 139 23.07 -3.40 -5.20
N LEU A 140 22.75 -4.36 -6.08
CA LEU A 140 23.63 -5.48 -6.47
C LEU A 140 24.36 -5.24 -7.79
N GLU A 141 24.52 -3.99 -8.19
CA GLU A 141 25.21 -3.65 -9.43
C GLU A 141 26.62 -4.30 -9.50
N LYS A 142 27.04 -4.61 -10.72
CA LYS A 142 28.34 -5.23 -10.97
C LYS A 142 29.48 -4.43 -10.31
N ASP A 143 30.43 -5.14 -9.75
CA ASP A 143 31.61 -4.59 -9.03
C ASP A 143 31.27 -3.85 -7.73
N SER A 144 30.02 -3.91 -7.24
CA SER A 144 29.64 -3.33 -5.95
C SER A 144 30.20 -4.09 -4.75
N VAL A 145 30.34 -3.40 -3.63
CA VAL A 145 30.69 -3.99 -2.33
C VAL A 145 29.45 -3.96 -1.44
N ILE A 146 28.98 -5.14 -1.05
CA ILE A 146 27.75 -5.30 -0.28
C ILE A 146 28.09 -5.72 1.14
N ASN A 147 27.56 -4.99 2.13
CA ASN A 147 27.50 -5.46 3.48
C ASN A 147 26.21 -6.27 3.66
N CYS A 148 26.32 -7.45 4.25
CA CYS A 148 25.18 -8.34 4.47
C CYS A 148 25.19 -8.83 5.90
N ASP A 149 24.05 -8.75 6.55
CA ASP A 149 23.83 -9.30 7.88
C ASP A 149 22.43 -9.91 7.96
N GLU A 150 22.21 -10.84 8.89
CA GLU A 150 20.91 -11.44 9.07
C GLU A 150 20.46 -11.39 10.53
N THR A 151 19.16 -11.24 10.70
CA THR A 151 18.49 -11.37 11.98
C THR A 151 17.41 -12.45 11.91
N TRP A 152 17.19 -13.13 13.01
CA TRP A 152 16.14 -14.11 13.06
C TRP A 152 14.82 -13.52 13.55
N CYS A 153 13.72 -14.06 13.08
CA CYS A 153 12.37 -13.74 13.55
C CYS A 153 11.53 -15.01 13.76
N LYS A 154 10.53 -14.90 14.62
CA LYS A 154 9.54 -15.97 14.80
C LYS A 154 8.36 -15.74 13.88
N VAL A 155 8.13 -16.67 12.97
CA VAL A 155 7.00 -16.63 12.05
C VAL A 155 6.01 -17.73 12.42
N LYS A 156 4.74 -17.37 12.54
CA LYS A 156 3.66 -18.33 12.78
C LYS A 156 3.29 -19.02 11.46
N VAL A 157 3.56 -20.30 11.38
CA VAL A 157 3.19 -21.15 10.22
C VAL A 157 2.15 -22.15 10.68
N LYS A 158 0.90 -21.97 10.23
CA LYS A 158 -0.26 -22.76 10.71
C LYS A 158 -0.40 -22.66 12.24
N SER A 159 -0.20 -23.77 12.97
CA SER A 159 -0.34 -23.84 14.43
C SER A 159 0.98 -23.72 15.20
N ALA A 160 2.13 -23.63 14.51
CA ALA A 160 3.45 -23.62 15.12
C ALA A 160 4.23 -22.34 14.78
N TYR A 161 5.19 -21.99 15.67
CA TYR A 161 6.14 -20.93 15.38
C TYR A 161 7.42 -21.53 14.80
N ARG A 162 7.94 -20.94 13.75
CA ARG A 162 9.21 -21.33 13.14
C ARG A 162 10.18 -20.16 13.16
N LYS A 163 11.46 -20.45 13.37
CA LYS A 163 12.55 -19.49 13.23
C LYS A 163 12.79 -19.26 11.75
N ARG A 164 12.81 -17.99 11.35
CA ARG A 164 13.06 -17.52 9.99
C ARG A 164 14.05 -16.38 10.03
N TYR A 165 14.55 -15.95 8.87
CA TYR A 165 15.59 -14.95 8.79
C TYR A 165 15.18 -13.81 7.87
N ILE A 166 15.55 -12.61 8.29
CA ILE A 166 15.50 -11.41 7.48
C ILE A 166 16.95 -11.03 7.22
N TRP A 167 17.29 -10.93 5.95
CA TRP A 167 18.60 -10.52 5.49
C TRP A 167 18.60 -9.04 5.17
N CYS A 168 19.62 -8.31 5.61
CA CYS A 168 19.83 -6.91 5.32
C CYS A 168 21.01 -6.77 4.38
N LEU A 169 20.78 -6.24 3.18
CA LEU A 169 21.81 -5.93 2.20
C LEU A 169 22.03 -4.43 2.19
N VAL A 170 23.27 -3.99 2.28
CA VAL A 170 23.63 -2.56 2.29
C VAL A 170 24.68 -2.28 1.23
N ASN A 171 24.33 -1.46 0.25
CA ASN A 171 25.29 -0.83 -0.66
C ASN A 171 25.53 0.59 -0.16
N LYS A 172 26.71 0.81 0.45
CA LYS A 172 27.07 2.12 1.01
C LYS A 172 27.35 3.17 -0.05
N ALA A 173 27.86 2.76 -1.21
CA ALA A 173 28.16 3.68 -2.32
C ALA A 173 26.85 4.27 -2.88
N GLU A 174 25.88 3.43 -3.15
CA GLU A 174 24.59 3.84 -3.69
C GLU A 174 23.58 4.30 -2.61
N LYS A 175 23.96 4.16 -1.33
CA LYS A 175 23.07 4.47 -0.18
C LYS A 175 21.76 3.69 -0.19
N ILE A 176 21.81 2.44 -0.65
CA ILE A 176 20.64 1.55 -0.74
C ILE A 176 20.71 0.50 0.36
N VAL A 177 19.58 0.29 1.04
CA VAL A 177 19.38 -0.78 2.02
C VAL A 177 18.18 -1.61 1.58
N ILE A 178 18.37 -2.93 1.45
CA ILE A 178 17.32 -3.87 1.06
C ILE A 178 17.16 -4.92 2.16
N TYR A 179 15.92 -5.15 2.56
CA TYR A 179 15.55 -6.24 3.45
C TYR A 179 14.92 -7.38 2.65
N CYS A 180 15.49 -8.58 2.76
CA CYS A 180 14.97 -9.78 2.11
C CYS A 180 14.51 -10.77 3.18
N TYR A 181 13.25 -11.22 3.06
CA TYR A 181 12.76 -12.34 3.85
C TYR A 181 12.82 -13.60 3.01
N GLU A 182 13.43 -14.65 3.57
CA GLU A 182 13.49 -15.96 2.94
C GLU A 182 12.99 -17.04 3.90
N ASP A 183 12.13 -17.92 3.37
CA ASP A 183 11.55 -19.03 4.13
C ASP A 183 12.53 -20.20 4.29
N GLY A 184 13.79 -19.90 4.51
CA GLY A 184 14.90 -20.84 4.54
C GLY A 184 15.68 -20.86 5.86
N SER A 185 16.82 -21.55 5.80
CA SER A 185 17.82 -21.59 6.85
C SER A 185 18.80 -20.42 6.71
N ARG A 186 19.76 -20.32 7.65
CA ARG A 186 20.91 -19.41 7.59
C ARG A 186 22.02 -19.95 6.66
N GLY A 187 21.68 -20.66 5.60
CA GLY A 187 22.67 -21.34 4.75
C GLY A 187 23.19 -20.47 3.61
N HIS A 188 24.38 -20.82 3.10
CA HIS A 188 24.97 -20.19 1.92
C HIS A 188 24.05 -20.21 0.69
N ASP A 189 23.23 -21.24 0.54
CA ASP A 189 22.32 -21.38 -0.59
C ASP A 189 21.25 -20.30 -0.59
N VAL A 190 20.75 -19.92 0.59
CA VAL A 190 19.79 -18.82 0.73
C VAL A 190 20.44 -17.49 0.33
N LEU A 191 21.67 -17.24 0.79
CA LEU A 191 22.40 -16.03 0.44
C LEU A 191 22.71 -15.97 -1.06
N ARG A 192 23.09 -17.08 -1.69
CA ARG A 192 23.25 -17.16 -3.15
C ARG A 192 21.98 -16.85 -3.89
N HIS A 193 20.85 -17.36 -3.41
CA HIS A 193 19.54 -17.06 -4.00
C HIS A 193 19.19 -15.57 -3.90
N ILE A 194 19.47 -14.93 -2.76
CA ILE A 194 19.22 -13.50 -2.56
C ILE A 194 20.11 -12.66 -3.46
N LEU A 195 21.41 -12.98 -3.54
CA LEU A 195 22.38 -12.21 -4.32
C LEU A 195 22.28 -12.47 -5.82
N GLY A 196 21.87 -13.68 -6.25
CA GLY A 196 21.87 -14.03 -7.67
C GLY A 196 23.26 -13.96 -8.31
N ASP A 197 23.28 -13.80 -9.65
CA ASP A 197 24.51 -13.76 -10.45
C ASP A 197 24.91 -12.32 -10.85
N HIS A 198 24.81 -11.38 -9.93
CA HIS A 198 25.03 -9.95 -10.22
C HIS A 198 26.51 -9.54 -10.38
N GLY A 199 27.46 -10.44 -10.11
CA GLY A 199 28.88 -10.14 -10.26
C GLY A 199 29.41 -9.10 -9.30
N ILE A 200 28.93 -9.08 -8.06
CA ILE A 200 29.41 -8.19 -6.99
C ILE A 200 30.90 -8.42 -6.73
N LYS A 201 31.65 -7.36 -6.42
CA LYS A 201 33.08 -7.41 -6.16
C LYS A 201 33.41 -8.09 -4.83
N ALA A 202 32.66 -7.79 -3.79
CA ALA A 202 32.87 -8.31 -2.45
C ALA A 202 31.59 -8.33 -1.64
N LEU A 203 31.47 -9.35 -0.79
CA LEU A 203 30.46 -9.48 0.24
C LEU A 203 31.16 -9.40 1.60
N GLN A 204 30.71 -8.52 2.45
CA GLN A 204 31.17 -8.35 3.82
C GLN A 204 30.04 -8.69 4.78
N SER A 205 30.22 -9.69 5.62
CA SER A 205 29.29 -10.10 6.67
C SER A 205 29.91 -9.94 8.05
#